data_d38ad670c115d120a363dc7a468c3148
#
_entry.id   d38ad670c115d120a363dc7a468c3148
#
_cell.length_a   1.000
_cell.length_b   1.000
_cell.length_c   1.000
_cell.angle_alpha   90.00
_cell.angle_beta   90.00
_cell.angle_gamma   90.00
#
_symmetry.space_group_name_H-M   'P 1'
#
loop_
_entity.id
_entity.type
_entity.pdbx_description
1 polymer ?
#
loop_
_entity_poly.entity_id
_entity_poly.type
_entity_poly.pdbx_seq_one_letter_code
_entity_poly.pdbx_strand_id
1 'polypeptide(L)'
;MQISEILDNLKVAQLNAMQRASVDAILHGRQDIVIMSSTGSGKTLAYMLPLVQLLNSQTDYVQALVLVPGRELAQQSTEVLRSMKCGIRACACYGGCTTMDEHRMILQIRPHIIFATPGRINDHMKKGNFDNRHIKFLIIDEFDKCLEMGFQNEMKVAIDRLPKVERRILVSATDAEYIPDFVNIGQCRRIDFSSSNLQISERIKTYKVYSSTKDKLDTLSSLLRVLGKESSIIFLNHRNGVERTTDFLCNKGFSVNCFHGGMEQKMREDALYCFSNGSVNIFVCTDLGSRGLDIAGVRNVIHYHIPENKNSYVHRTGRTARWQAAGNTYFILAPEEHVPDYVNGIVEDFHIPQVLPEPALPVMTTLYIGKGRKDKISKGDIVGFLCKKGKLNTEDIGKIDIWDRYSYVAVKRTMANAVLNLLYSEKIKGQKTVVEPIKQMG
;
A
#
# COMPACT_ATOMS: atom_id res chain seq x y z
N MET A 1 0.73 3.87 27.68
CA MET A 1 1.27 2.62 27.11
C MET A 1 2.69 2.87 26.67
N GLN A 2 3.65 2.02 27.02
CA GLN A 2 5.06 2.22 26.64
C GLN A 2 5.28 1.83 25.17
N ILE A 3 6.30 2.42 24.53
CA ILE A 3 6.66 2.12 23.12
C ILE A 3 6.98 0.63 22.95
N SER A 4 7.64 -0.01 23.91
CA SER A 4 7.94 -1.44 23.91
C SER A 4 6.70 -2.31 23.75
N GLU A 5 5.63 -2.03 24.49
CA GLU A 5 4.36 -2.77 24.40
C GLU A 5 3.69 -2.60 23.02
N ILE A 6 3.83 -1.40 22.42
CA ILE A 6 3.32 -1.16 21.05
C ILE A 6 4.10 -1.98 20.03
N LEU A 7 5.45 -2.05 20.18
CA LEU A 7 6.30 -2.84 19.29
C LEU A 7 5.97 -4.33 19.37
N ASP A 8 5.70 -4.85 20.57
CA ASP A 8 5.27 -6.24 20.77
C ASP A 8 3.93 -6.52 20.08
N ASN A 9 2.96 -5.61 20.19
CA ASN A 9 1.68 -5.72 19.47
C ASN A 9 1.84 -5.75 17.95
N LEU A 10 2.80 -4.99 17.43
CA LEU A 10 3.13 -4.89 16.00
C LEU A 10 4.08 -6.02 15.54
N LYS A 11 4.60 -6.82 16.46
CA LYS A 11 5.65 -7.84 16.21
C LYS A 11 6.91 -7.25 15.57
N VAL A 12 7.28 -6.07 15.99
CA VAL A 12 8.50 -5.37 15.56
C VAL A 12 9.56 -5.55 16.63
N ALA A 13 10.64 -6.27 16.31
CA ALA A 13 11.68 -6.59 17.29
C ALA A 13 12.45 -5.35 17.77
N GLN A 14 12.74 -4.40 16.88
CA GLN A 14 13.46 -3.17 17.21
C GLN A 14 13.23 -2.07 16.18
N LEU A 15 13.36 -0.83 16.61
CA LEU A 15 13.33 0.32 15.72
C LEU A 15 14.64 0.44 14.94
N ASN A 16 14.56 0.85 13.67
CA ASN A 16 15.73 1.21 12.90
C ASN A 16 16.28 2.61 13.29
N ALA A 17 17.43 2.99 12.73
CA ALA A 17 18.10 4.25 13.07
C ALA A 17 17.23 5.50 12.79
N MET A 18 16.56 5.53 11.63
CA MET A 18 15.64 6.61 11.24
C MET A 18 14.45 6.71 12.20
N GLN A 19 13.84 5.59 12.55
CA GLN A 19 12.72 5.55 13.49
C GLN A 19 13.13 6.02 14.88
N ARG A 20 14.28 5.58 15.40
CA ARG A 20 14.80 6.05 16.70
C ARG A 20 15.05 7.56 16.70
N ALA A 21 15.71 8.09 15.66
CA ALA A 21 15.97 9.51 15.53
C ALA A 21 14.67 10.34 15.44
N SER A 22 13.67 9.82 14.73
CA SER A 22 12.35 10.46 14.60
C SER A 22 11.57 10.45 15.90
N VAL A 23 11.55 9.32 16.60
CA VAL A 23 10.90 9.19 17.93
C VAL A 23 11.51 10.17 18.91
N ASP A 24 12.85 10.23 19.00
CA ASP A 24 13.55 11.17 19.88
C ASP A 24 13.19 12.63 19.54
N ALA A 25 13.30 13.01 18.27
CA ALA A 25 13.03 14.38 17.83
C ALA A 25 11.58 14.80 18.06
N ILE A 26 10.61 13.89 17.89
CA ILE A 26 9.20 14.20 18.08
C ILE A 26 8.83 14.24 19.57
N LEU A 27 9.35 13.35 20.40
CA LEU A 27 9.02 13.35 21.84
C LEU A 27 9.66 14.49 22.60
N HIS A 28 10.93 14.78 22.34
CA HIS A 28 11.72 15.70 23.17
C HIS A 28 11.91 17.09 22.53
N GLY A 29 11.69 17.22 21.22
CA GLY A 29 11.77 18.50 20.52
C GLY A 29 10.44 19.25 20.50
N ARG A 30 10.52 20.57 20.17
CA ARG A 30 9.35 21.44 19.94
C ARG A 30 9.26 21.97 18.51
N GLN A 31 10.29 21.76 17.71
CA GLN A 31 10.39 22.23 16.34
C GLN A 31 9.50 21.41 15.41
N ASP A 32 9.15 21.98 14.28
CA ASP A 32 8.62 21.23 13.14
C ASP A 32 9.66 20.22 12.65
N ILE A 33 9.21 19.15 12.00
CA ILE A 33 10.09 18.04 11.62
C ILE A 33 9.90 17.68 10.17
N VAL A 34 11.01 17.44 9.47
CA VAL A 34 11.03 16.87 8.13
C VAL A 34 11.77 15.54 8.18
N ILE A 35 11.07 14.44 7.88
CA ILE A 35 11.64 13.09 7.84
C ILE A 35 11.82 12.69 6.38
N MET A 36 13.04 12.47 5.97
CA MET A 36 13.40 12.02 4.62
C MET A 36 14.01 10.62 4.70
N SER A 37 13.37 9.67 4.02
CA SER A 37 13.87 8.30 3.94
C SER A 37 13.16 7.55 2.81
N SER A 38 13.81 6.53 2.26
CA SER A 38 13.27 5.72 1.15
C SER A 38 11.88 5.16 1.44
N THR A 39 11.15 4.84 0.37
CA THR A 39 9.88 4.12 0.46
C THR A 39 10.12 2.76 1.15
N GLY A 40 9.24 2.38 2.09
CA GLY A 40 9.35 1.10 2.81
C GLY A 40 10.33 1.09 3.98
N SER A 41 10.94 2.22 4.34
CA SER A 41 11.81 2.34 5.51
C SER A 41 11.08 2.34 6.86
N GLY A 42 9.73 2.33 6.85
CA GLY A 42 8.91 2.40 8.06
C GLY A 42 8.65 3.83 8.56
N LYS A 43 8.58 4.81 7.65
CA LYS A 43 8.28 6.21 7.95
C LYS A 43 6.98 6.41 8.73
N THR A 44 5.93 5.66 8.37
CA THR A 44 4.64 5.71 9.07
C THR A 44 4.80 5.40 10.56
N LEU A 45 5.58 4.39 10.89
CA LEU A 45 5.85 4.03 12.28
C LEU A 45 6.72 5.10 12.97
N ALA A 46 7.64 5.73 12.25
CA ALA A 46 8.55 6.74 12.78
C ALA A 46 7.84 7.96 13.35
N TYR A 47 6.74 8.42 12.72
CA TYR A 47 5.96 9.53 13.28
C TYR A 47 4.79 9.04 14.16
N MET A 48 4.22 7.89 13.88
CA MET A 48 3.02 7.43 14.58
C MET A 48 3.32 7.00 16.02
N LEU A 49 4.44 6.30 16.25
CA LEU A 49 4.85 5.89 17.59
C LEU A 49 4.97 7.06 18.59
N PRO A 50 5.73 8.13 18.30
CA PRO A 50 5.80 9.27 19.20
C PRO A 50 4.48 10.06 19.23
N LEU A 51 3.75 10.14 18.13
CA LEU A 51 2.47 10.84 18.06
C LEU A 51 1.48 10.26 19.09
N VAL A 52 1.31 8.94 19.15
CA VAL A 52 0.38 8.30 20.08
C VAL A 52 0.76 8.48 21.55
N GLN A 53 2.03 8.79 21.84
CA GLN A 53 2.49 9.15 23.20
C GLN A 53 2.10 10.59 23.59
N LEU A 54 1.98 11.49 22.61
CA LEU A 54 1.68 12.91 22.83
C LEU A 54 0.18 13.19 22.88
N LEU A 55 -0.66 12.25 22.42
CA LEU A 55 -2.11 12.42 22.39
C LEU A 55 -2.75 11.97 23.70
N ASN A 56 -3.83 12.64 24.07
CA ASN A 56 -4.65 12.28 25.22
C ASN A 56 -5.80 11.34 24.80
N SER A 57 -5.74 10.09 25.20
CA SER A 57 -6.75 9.07 24.92
C SER A 57 -8.08 9.24 25.65
N GLN A 58 -8.13 10.12 26.67
CA GLN A 58 -9.34 10.36 27.48
C GLN A 58 -10.27 11.44 26.91
N THR A 59 -9.91 12.01 25.78
CA THR A 59 -10.74 13.04 25.10
C THR A 59 -11.59 12.44 24.00
N ASP A 60 -12.59 13.19 23.54
CA ASP A 60 -13.48 12.80 22.45
C ASP A 60 -13.37 13.76 21.25
N TYR A 61 -12.23 14.45 21.10
CA TYR A 61 -12.00 15.36 19.99
C TYR A 61 -10.73 15.00 19.20
N VAL A 62 -10.68 15.48 17.97
CA VAL A 62 -9.55 15.26 17.04
C VAL A 62 -8.37 16.11 17.48
N GLN A 63 -7.21 15.49 17.69
CA GLN A 63 -5.98 16.13 18.15
C GLN A 63 -4.88 16.16 17.07
N ALA A 64 -4.97 15.26 16.10
CA ALA A 64 -4.02 15.17 15.00
C ALA A 64 -4.73 14.94 13.65
N LEU A 65 -4.24 15.60 12.63
CA LEU A 65 -4.62 15.39 11.24
C LEU A 65 -3.41 14.88 10.47
N VAL A 66 -3.60 13.78 9.76
CA VAL A 66 -2.59 13.20 8.86
C VAL A 66 -3.13 13.30 7.43
N LEU A 67 -2.52 14.16 6.62
CA LEU A 67 -2.82 14.26 5.19
C LEU A 67 -2.01 13.22 4.43
N VAL A 68 -2.68 12.52 3.52
CA VAL A 68 -2.10 11.46 2.71
C VAL A 68 -2.53 11.61 1.25
N PRO A 69 -1.70 11.23 0.25
CA PRO A 69 -2.02 11.41 -1.17
C PRO A 69 -3.15 10.50 -1.66
N GLY A 70 -3.39 9.37 -0.99
CA GLY A 70 -4.33 8.36 -1.47
C GLY A 70 -5.11 7.67 -0.36
N ARG A 71 -6.26 7.13 -0.77
CA ARG A 71 -7.21 6.42 0.11
C ARG A 71 -6.61 5.16 0.73
N GLU A 72 -5.82 4.45 -0.04
CA GLU A 72 -5.17 3.21 0.40
C GLU A 72 -4.19 3.49 1.55
N LEU A 73 -3.42 4.56 1.46
CA LEU A 73 -2.52 4.96 2.54
C LEU A 73 -3.29 5.40 3.79
N ALA A 74 -4.43 6.10 3.62
CA ALA A 74 -5.30 6.45 4.75
C ALA A 74 -5.81 5.20 5.48
N GLN A 75 -6.27 4.20 4.74
CA GLN A 75 -6.74 2.93 5.29
C GLN A 75 -5.62 2.16 5.99
N GLN A 76 -4.46 2.02 5.32
CA GLN A 76 -3.30 1.31 5.87
C GLN A 76 -2.79 1.96 7.15
N SER A 77 -2.66 3.29 7.18
CA SER A 77 -2.22 4.01 8.38
C SER A 77 -3.22 3.85 9.54
N THR A 78 -4.51 3.85 9.24
CA THR A 78 -5.55 3.57 10.25
C THR A 78 -5.44 2.15 10.80
N GLU A 79 -5.16 1.15 9.96
CA GLU A 79 -5.00 -0.24 10.40
C GLU A 79 -3.70 -0.46 11.20
N VAL A 80 -2.61 0.20 10.82
CA VAL A 80 -1.36 0.21 11.61
C VAL A 80 -1.64 0.76 13.00
N LEU A 81 -2.30 1.91 13.12
CA LEU A 81 -2.68 2.47 14.43
C LEU A 81 -3.56 1.52 15.24
N ARG A 82 -4.56 0.92 14.62
CA ARG A 82 -5.43 -0.06 15.29
C ARG A 82 -4.64 -1.25 15.83
N SER A 83 -3.64 -1.71 15.06
CA SER A 83 -2.77 -2.82 15.44
C SER A 83 -1.85 -2.49 16.63
N MET A 84 -1.58 -1.21 16.89
CA MET A 84 -0.83 -0.76 18.07
C MET A 84 -1.55 -1.01 19.38
N LYS A 85 -2.89 -1.11 19.39
CA LYS A 85 -3.74 -1.30 20.57
C LYS A 85 -3.48 -0.30 21.69
N CYS A 86 -3.11 0.94 21.36
CA CYS A 86 -2.68 1.96 22.31
C CYS A 86 -3.81 2.83 22.90
N GLY A 87 -5.07 2.48 22.67
CA GLY A 87 -6.22 3.25 23.13
C GLY A 87 -6.53 4.52 22.32
N ILE A 88 -5.68 4.90 21.37
CA ILE A 88 -5.92 6.01 20.46
C ILE A 88 -6.86 5.54 19.33
N ARG A 89 -7.94 6.29 19.11
CA ARG A 89 -8.93 6.02 18.08
C ARG A 89 -8.62 6.81 16.82
N ALA A 90 -8.81 6.19 15.65
CA ALA A 90 -8.65 6.87 14.37
C ALA A 90 -9.72 6.47 13.37
N CYS A 91 -9.93 7.33 12.38
CA CYS A 91 -10.69 7.02 11.18
C CYS A 91 -9.95 7.47 9.93
N ALA A 92 -10.29 6.84 8.80
CA ALA A 92 -9.84 7.24 7.47
C ALA A 92 -10.97 7.98 6.75
N CYS A 93 -10.63 9.13 6.11
CA CYS A 93 -11.56 9.95 5.33
C CYS A 93 -11.00 10.17 3.92
N TYR A 94 -11.66 9.62 2.90
CA TYR A 94 -11.16 9.64 1.52
C TYR A 94 -12.29 9.59 0.48
N GLY A 95 -12.00 10.00 -0.74
CA GLY A 95 -12.98 9.97 -1.85
C GLY A 95 -13.37 8.54 -2.25
N GLY A 96 -14.61 8.39 -2.75
CA GLY A 96 -15.16 7.11 -3.20
C GLY A 96 -16.15 6.45 -2.24
N CYS A 97 -16.27 6.97 -1.00
CA CYS A 97 -17.35 6.63 -0.06
C CYS A 97 -18.35 7.80 0.04
N THR A 98 -19.55 7.54 0.54
CA THR A 98 -20.48 8.65 0.81
C THR A 98 -19.99 9.45 2.02
N THR A 99 -20.02 10.78 1.92
CA THR A 99 -19.62 11.68 3.03
C THR A 99 -20.47 11.43 4.29
N MET A 100 -21.74 11.01 4.12
CA MET A 100 -22.64 10.70 5.24
C MET A 100 -22.20 9.46 6.03
N ASP A 101 -21.68 8.43 5.37
CA ASP A 101 -21.19 7.23 6.06
C ASP A 101 -19.92 7.54 6.84
N GLU A 102 -19.01 8.34 6.27
CA GLU A 102 -17.84 8.83 7.00
C GLU A 102 -18.21 9.72 8.17
N HIS A 103 -19.20 10.62 7.99
CA HIS A 103 -19.71 11.45 9.09
C HIS A 103 -20.25 10.61 10.24
N ARG A 104 -21.09 9.60 9.96
CA ARG A 104 -21.60 8.67 10.97
C ARG A 104 -20.45 7.93 11.68
N MET A 105 -19.43 7.52 10.93
CA MET A 105 -18.24 6.85 11.46
C MET A 105 -17.45 7.78 12.39
N ILE A 106 -17.24 9.06 12.00
CA ILE A 106 -16.57 10.05 12.86
C ILE A 106 -17.34 10.24 14.18
N LEU A 107 -18.66 10.40 14.13
CA LEU A 107 -19.50 10.57 15.32
C LEU A 107 -19.48 9.33 16.23
N GLN A 108 -19.45 8.13 15.65
CA GLN A 108 -19.43 6.87 16.40
C GLN A 108 -18.07 6.57 17.03
N ILE A 109 -16.97 6.77 16.28
CA ILE A 109 -15.61 6.44 16.72
C ILE A 109 -15.06 7.52 17.64
N ARG A 110 -15.45 8.81 17.43
CA ARG A 110 -14.85 9.98 18.10
C ARG A 110 -13.33 9.93 18.04
N PRO A 111 -12.74 10.03 16.83
CA PRO A 111 -11.33 9.76 16.62
C PRO A 111 -10.44 10.84 17.23
N HIS A 112 -9.27 10.44 17.73
CA HIS A 112 -8.20 11.36 18.13
C HIS A 112 -7.32 11.75 16.94
N ILE A 113 -7.25 10.87 15.91
CA ILE A 113 -6.51 11.07 14.67
C ILE A 113 -7.44 10.85 13.48
N ILE A 114 -7.37 11.75 12.50
CA ILE A 114 -7.99 11.54 11.18
C ILE A 114 -6.87 11.40 10.15
N PHE A 115 -6.87 10.28 9.41
CA PHE A 115 -6.08 10.08 8.20
C PHE A 115 -6.93 10.44 7.00
N ALA A 116 -6.55 11.46 6.22
CA ALA A 116 -7.43 11.93 5.17
C ALA A 116 -6.70 12.34 3.88
N THR A 117 -7.39 12.18 2.74
CA THR A 117 -6.99 12.87 1.52
C THR A 117 -7.38 14.35 1.58
N PRO A 118 -6.56 15.28 1.01
CA PRO A 118 -6.75 16.72 1.17
C PRO A 118 -8.14 17.23 0.74
N GLY A 119 -8.67 16.77 -0.39
CA GLY A 119 -10.01 17.16 -0.83
C GLY A 119 -11.12 16.71 0.11
N ARG A 120 -11.04 15.49 0.64
CA ARG A 120 -12.08 14.93 1.53
C ARG A 120 -12.12 15.58 2.90
N ILE A 121 -10.97 15.89 3.47
CA ILE A 121 -10.95 16.57 4.77
C ILE A 121 -11.54 17.98 4.67
N ASN A 122 -11.35 18.68 3.55
CA ASN A 122 -11.96 19.96 3.30
C ASN A 122 -13.51 19.89 3.29
N ASP A 123 -14.08 18.83 2.71
CA ASP A 123 -15.53 18.59 2.74
C ASP A 123 -16.04 18.41 4.17
N HIS A 124 -15.34 17.64 5.00
CA HIS A 124 -15.71 17.41 6.40
C HIS A 124 -15.58 18.69 7.24
N MET A 125 -14.50 19.46 7.05
CA MET A 125 -14.30 20.74 7.74
C MET A 125 -15.34 21.78 7.32
N LYS A 126 -15.68 21.85 6.02
CA LYS A 126 -16.71 22.75 5.49
C LYS A 126 -18.09 22.44 6.07
N LYS A 127 -18.41 21.16 6.29
CA LYS A 127 -19.69 20.69 6.84
C LYS A 127 -19.72 20.69 8.38
N GLY A 128 -18.61 20.99 9.05
CA GLY A 128 -18.52 20.95 10.52
C GLY A 128 -18.69 19.55 11.11
N ASN A 129 -18.28 18.51 10.40
CA ASN A 129 -18.49 17.14 10.81
C ASN A 129 -17.66 16.71 12.04
N PHE A 130 -16.66 17.52 12.41
CA PHE A 130 -15.87 17.40 13.64
C PHE A 130 -15.31 18.79 14.01
N ASP A 131 -14.89 18.91 15.27
CA ASP A 131 -14.25 20.14 15.76
C ASP A 131 -12.76 20.13 15.45
N ASN A 132 -12.31 21.03 14.58
CA ASN A 132 -10.92 21.16 14.14
C ASN A 132 -10.07 22.07 15.05
N ARG A 133 -10.69 22.74 16.04
CA ARG A 133 -10.01 23.69 16.95
C ARG A 133 -9.05 23.02 17.93
N HIS A 134 -9.12 21.72 18.08
CA HIS A 134 -8.27 20.93 18.98
C HIS A 134 -7.13 20.21 18.27
N ILE A 135 -6.99 20.38 16.95
CA ILE A 135 -5.88 19.78 16.20
C ILE A 135 -4.60 20.54 16.49
N LYS A 136 -3.68 19.86 17.16
CA LYS A 136 -2.34 20.35 17.55
C LYS A 136 -1.24 19.86 16.63
N PHE A 137 -1.43 18.68 16.04
CA PHE A 137 -0.43 18.03 15.19
C PHE A 137 -0.96 17.91 13.76
N LEU A 138 -0.19 18.43 12.81
CA LEU A 138 -0.41 18.24 11.38
C LEU A 138 0.73 17.41 10.83
N ILE A 139 0.39 16.26 10.26
CA ILE A 139 1.33 15.40 9.55
C ILE A 139 0.96 15.39 8.07
N ILE A 140 1.96 15.48 7.19
CA ILE A 140 1.77 15.26 5.75
C ILE A 140 2.66 14.09 5.36
N ASP A 141 2.06 12.93 5.19
CA ASP A 141 2.77 11.71 4.80
C ASP A 141 2.80 11.60 3.26
N GLU A 142 3.91 11.13 2.72
CA GLU A 142 4.23 11.19 1.29
C GLU A 142 4.05 12.61 0.72
N PHE A 143 4.66 13.60 1.40
CA PHE A 143 4.51 15.03 1.05
C PHE A 143 4.89 15.33 -0.40
N ASP A 144 6.02 14.79 -0.88
CA ASP A 144 6.46 14.86 -2.27
C ASP A 144 5.36 14.44 -3.24
N LYS A 145 4.63 13.40 -2.91
CA LYS A 145 3.53 12.89 -3.73
C LYS A 145 2.28 13.75 -3.67
N CYS A 146 1.96 14.30 -2.51
CA CYS A 146 0.88 15.26 -2.39
C CYS A 146 1.09 16.47 -3.33
N LEU A 147 2.35 16.92 -3.46
CA LEU A 147 2.71 17.99 -4.39
C LEU A 147 2.63 17.54 -5.86
N GLU A 148 3.21 16.39 -6.19
CA GLU A 148 3.19 15.83 -7.55
C GLU A 148 1.76 15.57 -8.07
N MET A 149 0.84 15.20 -7.19
CA MET A 149 -0.57 14.97 -7.52
C MET A 149 -1.40 16.26 -7.66
N GLY A 150 -0.78 17.43 -7.44
CA GLY A 150 -1.43 18.72 -7.57
C GLY A 150 -2.34 19.08 -6.39
N PHE A 151 -2.21 18.45 -5.22
CA PHE A 151 -3.03 18.73 -4.03
C PHE A 151 -2.62 20.01 -3.27
N GLN A 152 -1.81 20.87 -3.87
CA GLN A 152 -1.32 22.08 -3.20
C GLN A 152 -2.46 22.98 -2.71
N ASN A 153 -3.46 23.22 -3.56
CA ASN A 153 -4.61 24.06 -3.22
C ASN A 153 -5.46 23.44 -2.11
N GLU A 154 -5.75 22.14 -2.21
CA GLU A 154 -6.55 21.44 -1.21
C GLU A 154 -5.83 21.37 0.14
N MET A 155 -4.51 21.13 0.13
CA MET A 155 -3.70 21.15 1.35
C MET A 155 -3.68 22.55 1.98
N LYS A 156 -3.49 23.60 1.17
CA LYS A 156 -3.54 24.98 1.65
C LYS A 156 -4.88 25.27 2.33
N VAL A 157 -6.00 24.96 1.68
CA VAL A 157 -7.34 25.18 2.25
C VAL A 157 -7.54 24.40 3.55
N ALA A 158 -7.02 23.19 3.66
CA ALA A 158 -7.10 22.41 4.88
C ALA A 158 -6.26 23.03 6.01
N ILE A 159 -5.03 23.42 5.71
CA ILE A 159 -4.09 24.00 6.69
C ILE A 159 -4.59 25.36 7.21
N ASP A 160 -5.09 26.23 6.32
CA ASP A 160 -5.64 27.55 6.68
C ASP A 160 -6.82 27.45 7.66
N ARG A 161 -7.49 26.29 7.74
CA ARG A 161 -8.59 26.01 8.67
C ARG A 161 -8.17 25.44 10.02
N LEU A 162 -6.88 25.25 10.26
CA LEU A 162 -6.33 24.67 11.49
C LEU A 162 -5.75 25.75 12.38
N PRO A 163 -6.54 26.34 13.30
CA PRO A 163 -6.11 27.55 14.05
C PRO A 163 -5.06 27.28 15.13
N LYS A 164 -4.89 26.03 15.56
CA LYS A 164 -4.08 25.70 16.74
C LYS A 164 -2.98 24.65 16.49
N VAL A 165 -2.50 24.53 15.25
CA VAL A 165 -1.39 23.61 14.95
C VAL A 165 -0.13 24.08 15.65
N GLU A 166 0.33 23.28 16.62
CA GLU A 166 1.55 23.52 17.38
C GLU A 166 2.79 22.93 16.69
N ARG A 167 2.60 21.81 15.95
CA ARG A 167 3.70 21.10 15.28
C ARG A 167 3.30 20.50 13.96
N ARG A 168 4.22 20.62 13.00
CA ARG A 168 4.11 20.02 11.66
C ARG A 168 5.16 18.95 11.48
N ILE A 169 4.78 17.83 10.87
CA ILE A 169 5.68 16.72 10.56
C ILE A 169 5.49 16.39 9.09
N LEU A 170 6.51 16.68 8.28
CA LEU A 170 6.52 16.33 6.87
C LEU A 170 7.30 15.04 6.69
N VAL A 171 6.74 14.11 5.93
CA VAL A 171 7.35 12.81 5.65
C VAL A 171 7.45 12.62 4.15
N SER A 172 8.66 12.42 3.64
CA SER A 172 8.93 12.32 2.21
C SER A 172 9.90 11.17 1.89
N ALA A 173 9.81 10.64 0.68
CA ALA A 173 10.78 9.69 0.16
C ALA A 173 11.91 10.37 -0.61
N THR A 174 11.66 11.55 -1.14
CA THR A 174 12.62 12.35 -1.89
C THR A 174 12.88 13.67 -1.16
N ASP A 175 14.03 14.29 -1.42
CA ASP A 175 14.29 15.63 -0.89
C ASP A 175 13.27 16.61 -1.50
N ALA A 176 12.45 17.18 -0.62
CA ALA A 176 11.67 18.33 -0.98
C ALA A 176 12.61 19.55 -0.92
N GLU A 177 13.33 19.81 -2.02
CA GLU A 177 14.21 20.99 -2.15
C GLU A 177 13.47 22.28 -1.81
N TYR A 178 12.17 22.29 -2.05
CA TYR A 178 11.27 23.41 -1.77
C TYR A 178 10.02 22.94 -1.02
N ILE A 179 9.82 23.49 0.18
CA ILE A 179 8.57 23.33 0.93
C ILE A 179 7.75 24.60 0.67
N PRO A 180 6.57 24.52 0.04
CA PRO A 180 5.74 25.68 -0.25
C PRO A 180 5.34 26.46 1.01
N ASP A 181 5.26 27.79 0.91
CA ASP A 181 4.96 28.68 2.03
C ASP A 181 3.64 28.38 2.73
N PHE A 182 2.65 27.84 2.00
CA PHE A 182 1.34 27.52 2.58
C PHE A 182 1.40 26.43 3.66
N VAL A 183 2.46 25.61 3.69
CA VAL A 183 2.66 24.61 4.75
C VAL A 183 2.91 25.29 6.08
N ASN A 184 3.41 26.54 6.03
CA ASN A 184 3.69 27.37 7.19
C ASN A 184 4.60 26.64 8.20
N ILE A 185 5.65 25.99 7.68
CA ILE A 185 6.64 25.31 8.50
C ILE A 185 7.59 26.35 9.11
N GLY A 186 7.76 26.27 10.40
CA GLY A 186 8.67 27.18 11.13
C GLY A 186 10.10 26.67 11.13
N GLN A 187 10.83 26.95 12.21
CA GLN A 187 12.14 26.34 12.43
C GLN A 187 11.98 24.83 12.49
N CYS A 188 12.56 24.09 11.54
CA CYS A 188 12.39 22.65 11.44
C CYS A 188 13.70 21.87 11.67
N ARG A 189 13.59 20.71 12.32
CA ARG A 189 14.65 19.71 12.39
C ARG A 189 14.51 18.74 11.23
N ARG A 190 15.54 18.63 10.40
CA ARG A 190 15.59 17.65 9.31
C ARG A 190 16.22 16.35 9.80
N ILE A 191 15.57 15.24 9.55
CA ILE A 191 16.01 13.87 9.80
C ILE A 191 16.17 13.20 8.45
N ASP A 192 17.40 13.21 7.94
CA ASP A 192 17.70 12.74 6.60
C ASP A 192 18.39 11.38 6.62
N PHE A 193 17.68 10.40 6.09
CA PHE A 193 18.15 9.04 5.81
C PHE A 193 18.00 8.67 4.34
N SER A 194 17.95 9.68 3.46
CA SER A 194 17.82 9.45 2.00
C SER A 194 19.09 8.82 1.42
N SER A 195 20.26 9.11 1.96
CA SER A 195 21.54 8.51 1.57
C SER A 195 21.65 7.00 1.87
N SER A 196 20.79 6.46 2.74
CA SER A 196 20.68 5.00 2.93
C SER A 196 20.13 4.27 1.68
N ASN A 197 19.68 5.00 0.66
CA ASN A 197 19.33 4.48 -0.67
C ASN A 197 20.52 3.81 -1.38
N LEU A 198 21.77 4.15 -1.05
CA LEU A 198 22.95 3.47 -1.60
C LEU A 198 22.97 1.98 -1.24
N GLN A 199 22.59 1.63 0.00
CA GLN A 199 22.50 0.22 0.42
C GLN A 199 21.32 -0.55 -0.20
N ILE A 200 20.27 0.15 -0.62
CA ILE A 200 19.13 -0.47 -1.32
C ILE A 200 19.51 -0.70 -2.79
N SER A 201 20.23 0.22 -3.43
CA SER A 201 20.68 0.06 -4.82
C SER A 201 21.63 -1.14 -4.98
N GLU A 202 22.46 -1.45 -3.98
CA GLU A 202 23.35 -2.62 -3.99
C GLU A 202 22.60 -3.96 -3.95
N ARG A 203 21.35 -3.98 -3.48
CA ARG A 203 20.51 -5.19 -3.39
C ARG A 203 19.58 -5.36 -4.58
N ILE A 204 19.52 -4.38 -5.47
CA ILE A 204 18.68 -4.40 -6.65
C ILE A 204 19.55 -4.64 -7.87
N LYS A 205 19.35 -5.76 -8.53
CA LYS A 205 19.95 -6.01 -9.83
C LYS A 205 19.09 -5.35 -10.91
N THR A 206 19.71 -4.56 -11.76
CA THR A 206 19.03 -3.85 -12.84
C THR A 206 19.36 -4.48 -14.18
N TYR A 207 18.31 -4.79 -14.93
CA TYR A 207 18.42 -5.44 -16.23
C TYR A 207 17.74 -4.61 -17.33
N LYS A 208 18.28 -4.69 -18.53
CA LYS A 208 17.63 -4.22 -19.75
C LYS A 208 17.27 -5.40 -20.65
N VAL A 209 16.07 -5.36 -21.19
CA VAL A 209 15.49 -6.39 -22.06
C VAL A 209 15.09 -5.70 -23.36
N TYR A 210 15.68 -6.07 -24.46
CA TYR A 210 15.39 -5.44 -25.73
C TYR A 210 14.14 -6.09 -26.39
N SER A 211 13.24 -5.23 -26.86
CA SER A 211 12.14 -5.61 -27.73
C SER A 211 12.47 -5.28 -29.17
N SER A 212 12.16 -6.17 -30.09
CA SER A 212 12.33 -5.95 -31.51
C SER A 212 11.33 -4.95 -32.12
N THR A 213 10.26 -4.65 -31.40
CA THR A 213 9.14 -3.79 -31.84
C THR A 213 8.81 -2.73 -30.81
N LYS A 214 8.12 -1.66 -31.25
CA LYS A 214 7.58 -0.62 -30.34
C LYS A 214 6.50 -1.18 -29.40
N ASP A 215 5.74 -2.18 -29.85
CA ASP A 215 4.83 -2.91 -28.98
C ASP A 215 5.58 -4.01 -28.23
N LYS A 216 5.81 -3.78 -26.95
CA LYS A 216 6.66 -4.62 -26.11
C LYS A 216 5.90 -5.78 -25.42
N LEU A 217 4.63 -6.06 -25.80
CA LEU A 217 3.79 -7.04 -25.12
C LEU A 217 4.32 -8.48 -25.23
N ASP A 218 4.79 -8.89 -26.41
CA ASP A 218 5.34 -10.23 -26.58
C ASP A 218 6.67 -10.41 -25.81
N THR A 219 7.51 -9.37 -25.78
CA THR A 219 8.72 -9.35 -24.97
C THR A 219 8.38 -9.44 -23.47
N LEU A 220 7.38 -8.69 -23.01
CA LEU A 220 6.89 -8.74 -21.64
C LEU A 220 6.37 -10.15 -21.29
N SER A 221 5.55 -10.74 -22.16
CA SER A 221 5.04 -12.11 -21.99
C SER A 221 6.18 -13.12 -21.88
N SER A 222 7.19 -13.00 -22.72
CA SER A 222 8.37 -13.88 -22.72
C SER A 222 9.19 -13.73 -21.45
N LEU A 223 9.42 -12.49 -20.99
CA LEU A 223 10.09 -12.21 -19.72
C LEU A 223 9.33 -12.84 -18.55
N LEU A 224 8.01 -12.64 -18.47
CA LEU A 224 7.19 -13.17 -17.38
C LEU A 224 7.17 -14.70 -17.34
N ARG A 225 7.26 -15.38 -18.48
CA ARG A 225 7.41 -16.86 -18.53
C ARG A 225 8.71 -17.28 -17.86
N VAL A 226 9.81 -16.57 -18.12
CA VAL A 226 11.13 -16.84 -17.51
C VAL A 226 11.10 -16.55 -16.01
N LEU A 227 10.45 -15.46 -15.56
CA LEU A 227 10.32 -15.11 -14.15
C LEU A 227 9.39 -16.07 -13.38
N GLY A 228 8.53 -16.79 -14.06
CA GLY A 228 7.73 -17.88 -13.51
C GLY A 228 6.77 -17.45 -12.41
N LYS A 229 6.85 -18.08 -11.23
CA LYS A 229 5.95 -17.83 -10.08
C LYS A 229 6.33 -16.60 -9.26
N GLU A 230 7.45 -15.97 -9.55
CA GLU A 230 7.89 -14.82 -8.77
C GLU A 230 6.93 -13.63 -8.91
N SER A 231 6.72 -12.92 -7.81
CA SER A 231 5.87 -11.73 -7.81
C SER A 231 6.48 -10.63 -8.66
N SER A 232 5.70 -10.10 -9.60
CA SER A 232 6.13 -9.08 -10.55
C SER A 232 5.14 -7.92 -10.57
N ILE A 233 5.64 -6.69 -10.50
CA ILE A 233 4.85 -5.47 -10.69
C ILE A 233 5.30 -4.78 -11.97
N ILE A 234 4.35 -4.44 -12.83
CA ILE A 234 4.58 -3.87 -14.15
C ILE A 234 4.04 -2.45 -14.17
N PHE A 235 4.90 -1.49 -14.50
CA PHE A 235 4.56 -0.08 -14.54
C PHE A 235 4.33 0.43 -15.96
N LEU A 236 3.16 1.05 -16.16
CA LEU A 236 2.79 1.78 -17.37
C LEU A 236 2.37 3.21 -17.04
N ASN A 237 2.51 4.14 -17.99
CA ASN A 237 2.20 5.56 -17.77
C ASN A 237 0.69 5.85 -17.86
N HIS A 238 -0.08 5.07 -18.62
CA HIS A 238 -1.50 5.33 -18.91
C HIS A 238 -2.40 4.15 -18.56
N ARG A 239 -3.63 4.44 -18.07
CA ARG A 239 -4.60 3.42 -17.67
C ARG A 239 -5.06 2.52 -18.83
N ASN A 240 -5.28 3.07 -20.03
CA ASN A 240 -5.64 2.25 -21.19
C ASN A 240 -4.53 1.22 -21.56
N GLY A 241 -3.27 1.60 -21.34
CA GLY A 241 -2.14 0.68 -21.47
C GLY A 241 -2.16 -0.43 -20.43
N VAL A 242 -2.54 -0.09 -19.18
CA VAL A 242 -2.69 -1.08 -18.08
C VAL A 242 -3.78 -2.10 -18.43
N GLU A 243 -4.97 -1.63 -18.83
CA GLU A 243 -6.09 -2.50 -19.22
C GLU A 243 -5.70 -3.40 -20.40
N ARG A 244 -5.18 -2.82 -21.50
CA ARG A 244 -4.70 -3.57 -22.67
C ARG A 244 -3.65 -4.63 -22.34
N THR A 245 -2.68 -4.28 -21.50
CA THR A 245 -1.62 -5.20 -21.07
C THR A 245 -2.18 -6.33 -20.22
N THR A 246 -3.12 -6.03 -19.34
CA THR A 246 -3.79 -7.01 -18.49
C THR A 246 -4.58 -8.01 -19.34
N ASP A 247 -5.40 -7.52 -20.26
CA ASP A 247 -6.19 -8.36 -21.18
C ASP A 247 -5.29 -9.27 -22.03
N PHE A 248 -4.20 -8.71 -22.57
CA PHE A 248 -3.24 -9.48 -23.34
C PHE A 248 -2.63 -10.62 -22.50
N LEU A 249 -2.20 -10.34 -21.28
CA LEU A 249 -1.61 -11.34 -20.40
C LEU A 249 -2.63 -12.38 -19.92
N CYS A 250 -3.88 -12.00 -19.64
CA CYS A 250 -4.96 -12.92 -19.33
C CYS A 250 -5.20 -13.89 -20.51
N ASN A 251 -5.28 -13.37 -21.74
CA ASN A 251 -5.46 -14.18 -22.93
C ASN A 251 -4.29 -15.14 -23.22
N LYS A 252 -3.09 -14.83 -22.70
CA LYS A 252 -1.91 -15.71 -22.74
C LYS A 252 -1.86 -16.71 -21.57
N GLY A 253 -2.86 -16.72 -20.67
CA GLY A 253 -2.96 -17.67 -19.57
C GLY A 253 -2.23 -17.26 -18.27
N PHE A 254 -1.80 -16.01 -18.14
CA PHE A 254 -1.20 -15.52 -16.91
C PHE A 254 -2.25 -15.17 -15.85
N SER A 255 -1.90 -15.35 -14.58
CA SER A 255 -2.69 -14.83 -13.45
C SER A 255 -2.26 -13.41 -13.14
N VAL A 256 -3.06 -12.44 -13.57
CA VAL A 256 -2.73 -11.02 -13.52
C VAL A 256 -3.89 -10.18 -13.00
N ASN A 257 -3.60 -9.13 -12.24
CA ASN A 257 -4.55 -8.10 -11.86
C ASN A 257 -4.03 -6.73 -12.29
N CYS A 258 -4.95 -5.82 -12.64
CA CYS A 258 -4.63 -4.43 -12.92
C CYS A 258 -4.96 -3.52 -11.73
N PHE A 259 -4.32 -2.33 -11.74
CA PHE A 259 -4.59 -1.31 -10.71
C PHE A 259 -4.33 0.11 -11.25
N HIS A 260 -5.40 0.90 -11.32
CA HIS A 260 -5.32 2.30 -11.74
C HIS A 260 -6.48 3.13 -11.17
N GLY A 261 -6.37 4.45 -11.26
CA GLY A 261 -7.33 5.37 -10.65
C GLY A 261 -8.74 5.36 -11.24
N GLY A 262 -8.96 4.76 -12.43
CA GLY A 262 -10.28 4.63 -13.05
C GLY A 262 -11.12 3.45 -12.55
N MET A 263 -10.54 2.54 -11.76
CA MET A 263 -11.24 1.37 -11.22
C MET A 263 -12.15 1.73 -10.05
N GLU A 264 -13.24 0.99 -9.89
CA GLU A 264 -14.06 1.04 -8.69
C GLU A 264 -13.26 0.62 -7.44
N GLN A 265 -13.60 1.22 -6.29
CA GLN A 265 -12.87 0.99 -5.05
C GLN A 265 -12.81 -0.50 -4.66
N LYS A 266 -13.94 -1.20 -4.78
CA LYS A 266 -14.02 -2.63 -4.46
C LYS A 266 -13.06 -3.46 -5.32
N MET A 267 -13.01 -3.19 -6.62
CA MET A 267 -12.10 -3.87 -7.54
C MET A 267 -10.63 -3.61 -7.20
N ARG A 268 -10.30 -2.37 -6.79
CA ARG A 268 -8.93 -2.02 -6.35
C ARG A 268 -8.53 -2.77 -5.09
N GLU A 269 -9.43 -2.87 -4.10
CA GLU A 269 -9.21 -3.60 -2.86
C GLU A 269 -9.02 -5.10 -3.12
N ASP A 270 -9.84 -5.69 -3.98
CA ASP A 270 -9.77 -7.09 -4.35
C ASP A 270 -8.46 -7.41 -5.12
N ALA A 271 -8.09 -6.56 -6.09
CA ALA A 271 -6.85 -6.72 -6.84
C ALA A 271 -5.61 -6.69 -5.93
N LEU A 272 -5.57 -5.71 -5.03
CA LEU A 272 -4.49 -5.56 -4.07
C LEU A 272 -4.44 -6.75 -3.08
N TYR A 273 -5.59 -7.18 -2.60
CA TYR A 273 -5.69 -8.32 -1.70
C TYR A 273 -5.17 -9.60 -2.34
N CYS A 274 -5.62 -9.93 -3.56
CA CYS A 274 -5.19 -11.13 -4.28
C CYS A 274 -3.68 -11.12 -4.58
N PHE A 275 -3.12 -9.97 -4.89
CA PHE A 275 -1.67 -9.84 -5.08
C PHE A 275 -0.91 -10.01 -3.76
N SER A 276 -1.37 -9.37 -2.68
CA SER A 276 -0.71 -9.40 -1.37
C SER A 276 -0.72 -10.78 -0.69
N ASN A 277 -1.69 -11.65 -1.04
CA ASN A 277 -1.81 -13.00 -0.48
C ASN A 277 -1.25 -14.11 -1.38
N GLY A 278 -0.65 -13.74 -2.53
CA GLY A 278 -0.04 -14.68 -3.47
C GLY A 278 -1.03 -15.45 -4.34
N SER A 279 -2.30 -15.02 -4.45
CA SER A 279 -3.29 -15.60 -5.37
C SER A 279 -3.14 -15.13 -6.81
N VAL A 280 -2.44 -14.00 -6.97
CA VAL A 280 -2.02 -13.42 -8.25
C VAL A 280 -0.55 -13.05 -8.11
N ASN A 281 0.26 -13.37 -9.10
CA ASN A 281 1.70 -13.10 -9.07
C ASN A 281 2.12 -11.95 -10.00
N ILE A 282 1.23 -11.42 -10.82
CA ILE A 282 1.50 -10.32 -11.74
C ILE A 282 0.53 -9.17 -11.47
N PHE A 283 1.07 -7.97 -11.27
CA PHE A 283 0.29 -6.77 -10.96
C PHE A 283 0.66 -5.65 -11.93
N VAL A 284 -0.29 -5.23 -12.76
CA VAL A 284 -0.09 -4.20 -13.78
C VAL A 284 -0.68 -2.89 -13.28
N CYS A 285 0.11 -1.82 -13.21
CA CYS A 285 -0.38 -0.57 -12.63
C CYS A 285 0.21 0.68 -13.29
N THR A 286 -0.44 1.82 -13.02
CA THR A 286 0.16 3.14 -13.26
C THR A 286 0.90 3.63 -12.02
N ASP A 287 1.86 4.55 -12.20
CA ASP A 287 2.55 5.20 -11.08
C ASP A 287 1.54 5.81 -10.08
N LEU A 288 0.60 6.59 -10.59
CA LEU A 288 -0.42 7.24 -9.77
C LEU A 288 -1.31 6.22 -9.04
N GLY A 289 -1.66 5.12 -9.71
CA GLY A 289 -2.45 4.05 -9.11
C GLY A 289 -1.72 3.34 -7.97
N SER A 290 -0.41 3.09 -8.13
CA SER A 290 0.39 2.32 -7.15
C SER A 290 0.92 3.14 -5.97
N ARG A 291 0.77 4.46 -6.00
CA ARG A 291 1.22 5.36 -4.93
C ARG A 291 0.45 5.09 -3.63
N GLY A 292 1.16 5.13 -2.51
CA GLY A 292 0.56 4.85 -1.20
C GLY A 292 0.21 3.39 -0.92
N LEU A 293 0.40 2.46 -1.89
CA LEU A 293 0.15 1.05 -1.66
C LEU A 293 1.30 0.42 -0.86
N ASP A 294 0.96 -0.33 0.18
CA ASP A 294 1.90 -1.23 0.84
C ASP A 294 2.02 -2.56 0.08
N ILE A 295 2.49 -2.45 -1.16
CA ILE A 295 2.95 -3.61 -1.92
C ILE A 295 4.42 -3.79 -1.57
N ALA A 296 4.69 -4.60 -0.55
CA ALA A 296 6.03 -4.88 -0.09
C ALA A 296 6.52 -6.24 -0.57
N GLY A 297 7.83 -6.34 -0.75
CA GLY A 297 8.49 -7.64 -1.00
C GLY A 297 8.23 -8.22 -2.39
N VAL A 298 7.91 -7.38 -3.38
CA VAL A 298 7.82 -7.80 -4.77
C VAL A 298 9.22 -8.20 -5.25
N ARG A 299 9.34 -9.34 -5.90
CA ARG A 299 10.63 -9.83 -6.39
C ARG A 299 11.12 -9.05 -7.60
N ASN A 300 10.21 -8.72 -8.53
CA ASN A 300 10.53 -8.12 -9.81
C ASN A 300 9.72 -6.84 -10.04
N VAL A 301 10.40 -5.76 -10.39
CA VAL A 301 9.81 -4.50 -10.87
C VAL A 301 10.11 -4.37 -12.36
N ILE A 302 9.08 -4.20 -13.18
CA ILE A 302 9.21 -4.15 -14.63
C ILE A 302 8.75 -2.77 -15.11
N HIS A 303 9.66 -2.02 -15.73
CA HIS A 303 9.37 -0.77 -16.40
C HIS A 303 8.97 -1.08 -17.86
N TYR A 304 7.68 -1.31 -18.10
CA TYR A 304 7.15 -1.42 -19.46
C TYR A 304 7.25 -0.08 -20.19
N HIS A 305 6.85 1.01 -19.51
CA HIS A 305 7.18 2.36 -19.92
C HIS A 305 8.28 2.91 -19.02
N ILE A 306 9.26 3.58 -19.64
CA ILE A 306 10.35 4.25 -18.93
C ILE A 306 9.76 5.25 -17.93
N PRO A 307 10.27 5.32 -16.69
CA PRO A 307 9.85 6.32 -15.71
C PRO A 307 10.15 7.74 -16.24
N GLU A 308 9.21 8.66 -16.06
CA GLU A 308 9.34 10.03 -16.58
C GLU A 308 10.48 10.83 -15.90
N ASN A 309 10.80 10.48 -14.66
CA ASN A 309 11.84 11.17 -13.88
C ASN A 309 12.44 10.24 -12.81
N LYS A 310 13.53 10.72 -12.18
CA LYS A 310 14.23 10.00 -11.11
C LYS A 310 13.32 9.63 -9.93
N ASN A 311 12.41 10.52 -9.55
CA ASN A 311 11.50 10.26 -8.43
C ASN A 311 10.56 9.09 -8.74
N SER A 312 9.97 9.06 -9.92
CA SER A 312 9.14 7.93 -10.37
C SER A 312 9.94 6.62 -10.38
N TYR A 313 11.18 6.65 -10.85
CA TYR A 313 12.08 5.48 -10.79
C TYR A 313 12.30 4.98 -9.37
N VAL A 314 12.68 5.86 -8.45
CA VAL A 314 12.92 5.52 -7.03
C VAL A 314 11.65 4.92 -6.39
N HIS A 315 10.49 5.48 -6.66
CA HIS A 315 9.22 5.00 -6.12
C HIS A 315 8.80 3.64 -6.69
N ARG A 316 9.00 3.40 -8.00
CA ARG A 316 8.74 2.10 -8.63
C ARG A 316 9.69 1.05 -8.06
N THR A 317 10.97 1.34 -8.05
CA THR A 317 12.02 0.42 -7.59
C THR A 317 11.91 0.13 -6.09
N GLY A 318 11.45 1.11 -5.29
CA GLY A 318 11.18 0.93 -3.85
C GLY A 318 10.04 -0.04 -3.52
N ARG A 319 9.42 -0.72 -4.50
CA ARG A 319 8.48 -1.84 -4.30
C ARG A 319 9.22 -3.16 -4.10
N THR A 320 10.47 -3.26 -4.51
CA THR A 320 11.33 -4.43 -4.31
C THR A 320 12.43 -4.15 -3.28
N ALA A 321 13.22 -5.14 -2.93
CA ALA A 321 14.38 -5.09 -2.03
C ALA A 321 14.10 -4.49 -0.63
N ARG A 322 12.90 -4.67 -0.09
CA ARG A 322 12.57 -4.23 1.28
C ARG A 322 13.07 -5.25 2.32
N TRP A 323 13.36 -4.78 3.54
CA TRP A 323 13.67 -5.61 4.71
C TRP A 323 14.82 -6.60 4.48
N GLN A 324 15.92 -6.17 3.86
CA GLN A 324 17.11 -6.99 3.54
C GLN A 324 16.92 -8.01 2.40
N ALA A 325 15.77 -8.09 1.74
CA ALA A 325 15.56 -8.94 0.58
C ALA A 325 16.27 -8.35 -0.67
N ALA A 326 16.80 -9.21 -1.52
CA ALA A 326 17.27 -8.83 -2.84
C ALA A 326 16.08 -8.74 -3.82
N GLY A 327 16.18 -7.86 -4.83
CA GLY A 327 15.16 -7.68 -5.84
C GLY A 327 15.75 -7.42 -7.22
N ASN A 328 14.89 -7.49 -8.23
CA ASN A 328 15.30 -7.22 -9.61
C ASN A 328 14.44 -6.10 -10.20
N THR A 329 15.05 -5.30 -11.06
CA THR A 329 14.33 -4.33 -11.87
C THR A 329 14.66 -4.54 -13.34
N TYR A 330 13.65 -4.44 -14.20
CA TYR A 330 13.79 -4.71 -15.64
C TYR A 330 13.27 -3.53 -16.44
N PHE A 331 14.06 -3.04 -17.38
CA PHE A 331 13.63 -2.09 -18.39
C PHE A 331 13.35 -2.83 -19.69
N ILE A 332 12.10 -2.84 -20.16
CA ILE A 332 11.79 -3.35 -21.50
C ILE A 332 11.95 -2.18 -22.47
N LEU A 333 12.95 -2.26 -23.33
CA LEU A 333 13.34 -1.19 -24.24
C LEU A 333 12.90 -1.49 -25.66
N ALA A 334 12.17 -0.58 -26.28
CA ALA A 334 11.94 -0.56 -27.73
C ALA A 334 13.23 -0.13 -28.47
N PRO A 335 13.33 -0.31 -29.80
CA PRO A 335 14.56 -0.04 -30.53
C PRO A 335 15.16 1.36 -30.35
N GLU A 336 14.32 2.37 -30.08
CA GLU A 336 14.72 3.77 -29.92
C GLU A 336 14.82 4.19 -28.46
N GLU A 337 14.53 3.29 -27.52
CA GLU A 337 14.54 3.60 -26.08
C GLU A 337 15.87 3.22 -25.43
N HIS A 338 16.27 4.01 -24.44
CA HIS A 338 17.48 3.80 -23.67
C HIS A 338 17.18 3.86 -22.18
N VAL A 339 18.03 3.22 -21.38
CA VAL A 339 17.97 3.37 -19.92
C VAL A 339 18.31 4.82 -19.58
N PRO A 340 17.49 5.50 -18.75
CA PRO A 340 17.74 6.91 -18.44
C PRO A 340 19.01 7.13 -17.62
N ASP A 341 19.66 8.29 -17.83
CA ASP A 341 20.92 8.67 -17.15
C ASP A 341 20.79 8.76 -15.61
N TYR A 342 19.59 8.98 -15.09
CA TYR A 342 19.35 8.99 -13.65
C TYR A 342 19.37 7.60 -12.99
N VAL A 343 19.46 6.52 -13.76
CA VAL A 343 19.61 5.14 -13.25
C VAL A 343 21.09 4.91 -12.95
N ASN A 344 21.42 4.96 -11.67
CA ASN A 344 22.78 4.75 -11.22
C ASN A 344 23.07 3.25 -11.02
N GLY A 345 24.32 2.83 -11.28
CA GLY A 345 24.78 1.47 -11.06
C GLY A 345 24.93 0.66 -12.36
N ILE A 346 25.20 -0.62 -12.19
CA ILE A 346 25.41 -1.55 -13.30
C ILE A 346 24.05 -2.00 -13.83
N VAL A 347 23.85 -1.84 -15.15
CA VAL A 347 22.68 -2.35 -15.87
C VAL A 347 23.15 -3.47 -16.80
N GLU A 348 22.70 -4.68 -16.50
CA GLU A 348 23.08 -5.88 -17.24
C GLU A 348 22.09 -6.19 -18.38
N ASP A 349 22.57 -6.79 -19.46
CA ASP A 349 21.70 -7.31 -20.53
C ASP A 349 21.00 -8.59 -20.05
N PHE A 350 19.66 -8.63 -20.15
CA PHE A 350 18.90 -9.83 -19.86
C PHE A 350 18.48 -10.50 -21.17
N HIS A 351 19.00 -11.69 -21.41
CA HIS A 351 18.68 -12.47 -22.60
C HIS A 351 17.54 -13.45 -22.31
N ILE A 352 16.44 -13.30 -23.03
CA ILE A 352 15.31 -14.22 -22.99
C ILE A 352 15.68 -15.49 -23.77
N PRO A 353 15.59 -16.69 -23.18
CA PRO A 353 15.91 -17.95 -23.85
C PRO A 353 14.91 -18.23 -25.01
N GLN A 354 15.37 -18.96 -26.00
CA GLN A 354 14.51 -19.30 -27.16
C GLN A 354 13.36 -20.26 -26.77
N VAL A 355 13.61 -21.18 -25.85
CA VAL A 355 12.60 -22.11 -25.34
C VAL A 355 12.03 -21.52 -24.06
N LEU A 356 10.73 -21.22 -24.08
CA LEU A 356 10.03 -20.61 -22.95
C LEU A 356 9.12 -21.63 -22.26
N PRO A 357 9.09 -21.63 -20.91
CA PRO A 357 8.12 -22.43 -20.18
C PRO A 357 6.70 -21.90 -20.38
N GLU A 358 5.70 -22.72 -20.04
CA GLU A 358 4.32 -22.23 -19.96
C GLU A 358 4.13 -21.17 -18.85
N PRO A 359 3.12 -20.28 -18.97
CA PRO A 359 2.82 -19.31 -17.93
C PRO A 359 2.60 -19.98 -16.57
N ALA A 360 3.37 -19.56 -15.58
CA ALA A 360 3.30 -20.14 -14.24
C ALA A 360 2.10 -19.61 -13.46
N LEU A 361 1.26 -20.49 -12.94
CA LEU A 361 0.17 -20.10 -12.04
C LEU A 361 0.66 -19.92 -10.60
N PRO A 362 0.09 -18.98 -9.85
CA PRO A 362 0.41 -18.78 -8.43
C PRO A 362 -0.01 -19.99 -7.59
N VAL A 363 0.70 -20.19 -6.47
CA VAL A 363 0.48 -21.32 -5.57
C VAL A 363 -0.87 -21.24 -4.85
N MET A 364 -1.30 -20.02 -4.53
CA MET A 364 -2.53 -19.76 -3.81
C MET A 364 -3.67 -19.32 -4.73
N THR A 365 -4.89 -19.40 -4.23
CA THR A 365 -6.09 -18.77 -4.81
C THR A 365 -6.97 -18.25 -3.70
N THR A 366 -7.73 -17.19 -3.95
CA THR A 366 -8.58 -16.56 -2.93
C THR A 366 -10.01 -17.05 -3.04
N LEU A 367 -10.56 -17.47 -1.90
CA LEU A 367 -11.98 -17.77 -1.73
C LEU A 367 -12.68 -16.62 -1.01
N TYR A 368 -13.86 -16.27 -1.50
CA TYR A 368 -14.82 -15.41 -0.85
C TYR A 368 -15.72 -16.25 0.07
N ILE A 369 -15.97 -15.78 1.28
CA ILE A 369 -16.92 -16.36 2.22
C ILE A 369 -17.92 -15.28 2.59
N GLY A 370 -19.21 -15.47 2.27
CA GLY A 370 -20.28 -14.51 2.47
C GLY A 370 -20.69 -14.27 3.93
N LYS A 371 -19.72 -14.29 4.86
CA LYS A 371 -19.87 -14.04 6.28
C LYS A 371 -18.68 -13.24 6.81
N GLY A 372 -18.97 -12.31 7.74
CA GLY A 372 -17.97 -11.39 8.28
C GLY A 372 -18.13 -11.09 9.78
N ARG A 373 -17.57 -9.94 10.20
CA ARG A 373 -17.59 -9.50 11.60
C ARG A 373 -19.00 -9.34 12.16
N LYS A 374 -19.95 -8.83 11.35
CA LYS A 374 -21.36 -8.69 11.75
C LYS A 374 -22.05 -10.03 12.01
N ASP A 375 -21.57 -11.09 11.38
CA ASP A 375 -22.01 -12.46 11.62
C ASP A 375 -21.26 -13.13 12.79
N LYS A 376 -20.42 -12.37 13.52
CA LYS A 376 -19.57 -12.84 14.62
C LYS A 376 -18.58 -13.94 14.19
N ILE A 377 -18.08 -13.86 12.97
CA ILE A 377 -17.06 -14.78 12.45
C ILE A 377 -15.67 -14.28 12.81
N SER A 378 -14.82 -15.17 13.29
CA SER A 378 -13.41 -14.96 13.59
C SER A 378 -12.51 -15.73 12.62
N LYS A 379 -11.21 -15.38 12.59
CA LYS A 379 -10.21 -16.15 11.79
C LYS A 379 -10.18 -17.63 12.20
N GLY A 380 -10.28 -17.93 13.49
CA GLY A 380 -10.36 -19.30 14.01
C GLY A 380 -11.55 -20.08 13.50
N ASP A 381 -12.72 -19.41 13.36
CA ASP A 381 -13.93 -20.04 12.80
C ASP A 381 -13.74 -20.42 11.32
N ILE A 382 -13.06 -19.54 10.55
CA ILE A 382 -12.75 -19.81 9.12
C ILE A 382 -11.74 -20.97 9.00
N VAL A 383 -10.67 -20.96 9.79
CA VAL A 383 -9.70 -22.07 9.80
C VAL A 383 -10.40 -23.38 10.18
N GLY A 384 -11.18 -23.38 11.28
CA GLY A 384 -11.93 -24.55 11.71
C GLY A 384 -12.92 -25.08 10.67
N PHE A 385 -13.59 -24.17 9.94
CA PHE A 385 -14.51 -24.50 8.85
C PHE A 385 -13.77 -25.17 7.67
N LEU A 386 -12.67 -24.57 7.22
CA LEU A 386 -11.85 -25.09 6.12
C LEU A 386 -11.19 -26.43 6.47
N CYS A 387 -10.67 -26.58 7.68
CA CYS A 387 -10.04 -27.83 8.11
C CYS A 387 -11.05 -28.94 8.33
N LYS A 388 -12.15 -28.68 9.08
CA LYS A 388 -13.11 -29.72 9.46
C LYS A 388 -14.02 -30.13 8.31
N LYS A 389 -14.49 -29.17 7.52
CA LYS A 389 -15.46 -29.39 6.45
C LYS A 389 -14.80 -29.43 5.07
N GLY A 390 -13.83 -28.54 4.83
CA GLY A 390 -13.06 -28.47 3.58
C GLY A 390 -11.88 -29.46 3.51
N LYS A 391 -11.56 -30.18 4.59
CA LYS A 391 -10.46 -31.14 4.70
C LYS A 391 -9.08 -30.58 4.33
N LEU A 392 -8.86 -29.28 4.58
CA LEU A 392 -7.57 -28.66 4.42
C LEU A 392 -6.70 -28.83 5.68
N ASN A 393 -5.39 -28.90 5.47
CA ASN A 393 -4.42 -28.72 6.55
C ASN A 393 -4.21 -27.21 6.79
N THR A 394 -3.75 -26.83 7.97
CA THR A 394 -3.46 -25.42 8.30
C THR A 394 -2.40 -24.80 7.39
N GLU A 395 -1.46 -25.58 6.90
CA GLU A 395 -0.41 -25.18 5.94
C GLU A 395 -0.94 -24.89 4.51
N ASP A 396 -2.13 -25.40 4.19
CA ASP A 396 -2.80 -25.14 2.91
C ASP A 396 -3.62 -23.82 2.96
N ILE A 397 -3.71 -23.17 4.14
CA ILE A 397 -4.48 -21.97 4.38
C ILE A 397 -3.50 -20.80 4.56
N GLY A 398 -3.62 -19.80 3.70
CA GLY A 398 -2.82 -18.59 3.75
C GLY A 398 -3.52 -17.45 4.51
N LYS A 399 -3.32 -16.23 4.03
CA LYS A 399 -3.85 -15.01 4.64
C LYS A 399 -5.38 -15.05 4.73
N ILE A 400 -5.91 -14.69 5.91
CA ILE A 400 -7.35 -14.53 6.16
C ILE A 400 -7.61 -13.10 6.58
N ASP A 401 -8.51 -12.42 5.86
CA ASP A 401 -9.02 -11.11 6.24
C ASP A 401 -10.54 -11.13 6.34
N ILE A 402 -11.06 -10.48 7.41
CA ILE A 402 -12.48 -10.47 7.73
C ILE A 402 -12.98 -9.04 7.67
N TRP A 403 -13.94 -8.78 6.79
CA TRP A 403 -14.68 -7.54 6.69
C TRP A 403 -16.01 -7.63 7.45
N ASP A 404 -16.79 -6.60 7.38
CA ASP A 404 -18.06 -6.52 8.10
C ASP A 404 -19.04 -7.62 7.71
N ARG A 405 -19.21 -7.88 6.41
CA ARG A 405 -20.23 -8.79 5.86
C ARG A 405 -19.67 -10.00 5.14
N TYR A 406 -18.36 -10.05 4.88
CA TYR A 406 -17.71 -11.13 4.17
C TYR A 406 -16.28 -11.32 4.65
N SER A 407 -15.67 -12.40 4.23
CA SER A 407 -14.27 -12.69 4.51
C SER A 407 -13.59 -13.23 3.26
N TYR A 408 -12.28 -13.00 3.15
CA TYR A 408 -11.42 -13.61 2.15
C TYR A 408 -10.42 -14.53 2.84
N VAL A 409 -10.12 -15.62 2.17
CA VAL A 409 -9.07 -16.56 2.60
C VAL A 409 -8.30 -17.06 1.39
N ALA A 410 -6.98 -17.03 1.46
CA ALA A 410 -6.13 -17.69 0.49
C ALA A 410 -6.04 -19.17 0.81
N VAL A 411 -6.22 -20.02 -0.18
CA VAL A 411 -6.03 -21.47 -0.07
C VAL A 411 -5.11 -21.96 -1.18
N LYS A 412 -4.47 -23.11 -0.97
CA LYS A 412 -3.62 -23.70 -1.98
C LYS A 412 -4.42 -24.01 -3.25
N ARG A 413 -3.99 -23.49 -4.39
CA ARG A 413 -4.72 -23.54 -5.67
C ARG A 413 -5.12 -24.96 -6.07
N THR A 414 -4.23 -25.94 -5.87
CA THR A 414 -4.50 -27.34 -6.21
C THR A 414 -5.65 -27.96 -5.40
N MET A 415 -5.97 -27.39 -4.23
CA MET A 415 -7.03 -27.89 -3.36
C MET A 415 -8.37 -27.14 -3.55
N ALA A 416 -8.37 -26.00 -4.23
CA ALA A 416 -9.50 -25.09 -4.28
C ALA A 416 -10.79 -25.72 -4.79
N ASN A 417 -10.76 -26.45 -5.91
CA ASN A 417 -11.96 -27.08 -6.47
C ASN A 417 -12.53 -28.15 -5.54
N ALA A 418 -11.68 -28.96 -4.92
CA ALA A 418 -12.11 -29.98 -3.96
C ALA A 418 -12.77 -29.33 -2.72
N VAL A 419 -12.16 -28.27 -2.21
CA VAL A 419 -12.71 -27.47 -1.09
C VAL A 419 -14.05 -26.87 -1.44
N LEU A 420 -14.19 -26.23 -2.60
CA LEU A 420 -15.46 -25.62 -3.03
C LEU A 420 -16.59 -26.65 -3.10
N ASN A 421 -16.32 -27.84 -3.65
CA ASN A 421 -17.28 -28.94 -3.72
C ASN A 421 -17.70 -29.41 -2.32
N LEU A 422 -16.74 -29.57 -1.39
CA LEU A 422 -17.02 -29.99 -0.02
C LEU A 422 -17.81 -28.96 0.78
N LEU A 423 -17.61 -27.67 0.51
CA LEU A 423 -18.24 -26.58 1.24
C LEU A 423 -19.57 -26.09 0.65
N TYR A 424 -19.98 -26.59 -0.49
CA TYR A 424 -21.13 -26.09 -1.28
C TYR A 424 -22.43 -25.92 -0.46
N SER A 425 -22.73 -26.80 0.48
CA SER A 425 -23.94 -26.72 1.33
C SER A 425 -23.63 -26.59 2.83
N GLU A 426 -22.36 -26.45 3.18
CA GLU A 426 -21.91 -26.45 4.55
C GLU A 426 -22.21 -25.12 5.29
N LYS A 427 -22.31 -25.22 6.60
CA LYS A 427 -22.59 -24.08 7.47
C LYS A 427 -21.35 -23.71 8.28
N ILE A 428 -21.03 -22.42 8.33
CA ILE A 428 -20.03 -21.88 9.26
C ILE A 428 -20.75 -21.38 10.53
N LYS A 429 -20.35 -21.88 11.70
CA LYS A 429 -21.03 -21.52 12.97
C LYS A 429 -22.56 -21.73 12.94
N GLY A 430 -23.04 -22.76 12.28
CA GLY A 430 -24.47 -23.01 12.11
C GLY A 430 -25.20 -22.12 11.10
N GLN A 431 -24.51 -21.16 10.49
CA GLN A 431 -25.08 -20.23 9.51
C GLN A 431 -24.76 -20.68 8.08
N LYS A 432 -25.77 -20.70 7.21
CA LYS A 432 -25.57 -20.95 5.77
C LYS A 432 -24.73 -19.82 5.17
N THR A 433 -23.72 -20.18 4.40
CA THR A 433 -22.84 -19.23 3.73
C THR A 433 -22.57 -19.62 2.27
N VAL A 434 -22.21 -18.62 1.47
CA VAL A 434 -21.71 -18.83 0.13
C VAL A 434 -20.18 -18.87 0.22
N VAL A 435 -19.57 -19.84 -0.46
CA VAL A 435 -18.12 -19.93 -0.64
C VAL A 435 -17.86 -20.03 -2.14
N GLU A 436 -17.12 -19.07 -2.68
CA GLU A 436 -16.84 -19.02 -4.12
C GLU A 436 -15.44 -18.43 -4.38
N PRO A 437 -14.79 -18.73 -5.50
CA PRO A 437 -13.56 -18.08 -5.86
C PRO A 437 -13.81 -16.59 -6.13
N ILE A 438 -12.87 -15.73 -5.77
CA ILE A 438 -12.92 -14.33 -6.23
C ILE A 438 -12.81 -14.36 -7.76
N LYS A 439 -13.72 -13.66 -8.42
CA LYS A 439 -13.62 -13.45 -9.87
C LYS A 439 -12.34 -12.68 -10.15
N GLN A 440 -11.35 -13.33 -10.77
CA GLN A 440 -10.20 -12.65 -11.32
C GLN A 440 -10.68 -11.77 -12.47
N MET A 441 -10.09 -10.59 -12.60
CA MET A 441 -10.32 -9.74 -13.77
C MET A 441 -9.65 -10.42 -14.96
N GLY A 442 -10.43 -11.08 -15.77
CA GLY A 442 -10.03 -11.68 -17.02
C GLY A 442 -11.23 -11.68 -17.95
#